data_160480c0bb7d07b2e1841c3152d7ac3a
#
_entry.id   160480c0bb7d07b2e1841c3152d7ac3a
#
_cell.length_a   1.000
_cell.length_b   1.000
_cell.length_c   1.000
_cell.angle_alpha   90.00
_cell.angle_beta   90.00
_cell.angle_gamma   90.00
#
_symmetry.space_group_name_H-M   'P 1'
#
loop_
_entity.id
_entity.type
_entity.pdbx_description
1 polymer ?
#
loop_
_entity_poly.entity_id
_entity_poly.type
_entity_poly.pdbx_seq_one_letter_code
_entity_poly.pdbx_strand_id
1 'polypeptide(L)'
;GDDVSLAARLGALLSTLRERPGVRLRMEPGIYHFYPQGLPLHRWNISNHDACGGQAAGLLLEGFRDFTLDGGGSRWVFHAQMLPCRVAHSSGVRLENLSLDLARPVYSEGVIREVRPQRMTVWIDPEKYPWNVENGRLVFTGENFRRAMHLWLEMDAKTRAPAWGTEDLYFCTETQKVGLHPAIKAAAGDLVQITLKGGEHFFAGSRAGNRLVFRHHPRTAPAVYAADSKDICCENIRVHHAAGMGFLAERCENVTLKRFDVTPSPGTGRCFSAAADAAHFVNCGGKVALEGCRFENQLDDGLNVHGFYAVVRG
;
A
#
# COMPACT_ATOMS: atom_id res chain seq x y z
N GLY A 1 -9.26 28.62 -13.90
CA GLY A 1 -9.97 27.40 -14.22
C GLY A 1 -10.25 26.63 -12.96
N ASP A 2 -11.45 26.13 -12.82
CA ASP A 2 -12.07 25.57 -11.61
C ASP A 2 -11.27 24.37 -11.06
N ASP A 3 -10.50 24.59 -10.02
CA ASP A 3 -9.66 23.58 -9.34
C ASP A 3 -10.46 22.65 -8.39
N VAL A 4 -11.64 22.21 -8.81
CA VAL A 4 -12.34 21.16 -8.07
C VAL A 4 -11.68 19.82 -8.36
N SER A 5 -11.13 19.17 -7.34
CA SER A 5 -10.46 17.88 -7.50
C SER A 5 -11.38 16.84 -8.15
N LEU A 6 -10.80 15.93 -8.94
CA LEU A 6 -11.56 14.84 -9.56
C LEU A 6 -12.35 14.04 -8.53
N ALA A 7 -11.78 13.77 -7.37
CA ALA A 7 -12.46 13.07 -6.29
C ALA A 7 -13.71 13.80 -5.79
N ALA A 8 -13.67 15.14 -5.69
CA ALA A 8 -14.82 15.94 -5.32
C ALA A 8 -15.93 15.92 -6.40
N ARG A 9 -15.54 16.02 -7.69
CA ARG A 9 -16.48 15.90 -8.82
C ARG A 9 -17.14 14.53 -8.86
N LEU A 10 -16.32 13.47 -8.69
CA LEU A 10 -16.83 12.09 -8.64
C LEU A 10 -17.75 11.91 -7.43
N GLY A 11 -17.39 12.41 -6.26
CA GLY A 11 -18.22 12.38 -5.05
C GLY A 11 -19.56 13.10 -5.24
N ALA A 12 -19.58 14.27 -5.88
CA ALA A 12 -20.80 15.00 -6.20
C ALA A 12 -21.70 14.21 -7.16
N LEU A 13 -21.14 13.62 -8.22
CA LEU A 13 -21.87 12.76 -9.13
C LEU A 13 -22.45 11.54 -8.41
N LEU A 14 -21.63 10.84 -7.62
CA LEU A 14 -22.05 9.66 -6.88
C LEU A 14 -23.18 9.95 -5.89
N SER A 15 -23.17 11.11 -5.27
CA SER A 15 -24.27 11.52 -4.37
C SER A 15 -25.63 11.59 -5.09
N THR A 16 -25.66 11.93 -6.38
CA THR A 16 -26.91 11.96 -7.20
C THR A 16 -27.35 10.58 -7.66
N LEU A 17 -26.41 9.60 -7.65
CA LEU A 17 -26.67 8.23 -8.13
C LEU A 17 -27.01 7.26 -7.00
N ARG A 18 -26.74 7.61 -5.76
CA ARG A 18 -26.86 6.73 -4.58
C ARG A 18 -28.21 6.04 -4.45
N GLU A 19 -29.29 6.79 -4.67
CA GLU A 19 -30.66 6.28 -4.54
C GLU A 19 -31.18 5.58 -5.81
N ARG A 20 -30.31 5.40 -6.82
CA ARG A 20 -30.67 4.77 -8.10
C ARG A 20 -30.01 3.40 -8.20
N PRO A 21 -30.74 2.29 -7.95
CA PRO A 21 -30.18 0.95 -8.15
C PRO A 21 -29.99 0.65 -9.65
N GLY A 22 -29.11 -0.30 -9.94
CA GLY A 22 -28.85 -0.76 -11.30
C GLY A 22 -28.04 0.18 -12.19
N VAL A 23 -27.40 1.19 -11.60
CA VAL A 23 -26.59 2.14 -12.37
C VAL A 23 -25.22 1.56 -12.71
N ARG A 24 -24.81 1.70 -13.97
CA ARG A 24 -23.44 1.51 -14.42
C ARG A 24 -22.81 2.84 -14.81
N LEU A 25 -21.83 3.27 -14.04
CA LEU A 25 -21.00 4.44 -14.35
C LEU A 25 -19.72 3.95 -15.05
N ARG A 26 -19.48 4.40 -16.27
CA ARG A 26 -18.27 4.08 -17.01
C ARG A 26 -17.40 5.32 -17.17
N MET A 27 -16.12 5.15 -16.92
CA MET A 27 -15.11 6.16 -17.18
C MET A 27 -14.46 5.96 -18.55
N GLU A 28 -14.05 7.04 -19.17
CA GLU A 28 -13.23 6.96 -20.37
C GLU A 28 -11.82 6.46 -20.03
N PRO A 29 -11.18 5.71 -20.92
CA PRO A 29 -9.77 5.32 -20.74
C PRO A 29 -8.87 6.52 -20.56
N GLY A 30 -7.98 6.49 -19.54
CA GLY A 30 -7.08 7.60 -19.29
C GLY A 30 -6.29 7.45 -17.98
N ILE A 31 -5.46 8.44 -17.70
CA ILE A 31 -4.76 8.56 -16.41
C ILE A 31 -5.46 9.64 -15.60
N TYR A 32 -5.93 9.26 -14.42
CA TYR A 32 -6.67 10.15 -13.52
C TYR A 32 -5.90 10.37 -12.24
N HIS A 33 -5.65 11.63 -11.89
CA HIS A 33 -4.95 12.02 -10.68
C HIS A 33 -5.92 12.43 -9.59
N PHE A 34 -5.79 11.83 -8.42
CA PHE A 34 -6.59 12.10 -7.24
C PHE A 34 -5.75 12.79 -6.18
N TYR A 35 -6.18 13.96 -5.75
CA TYR A 35 -5.53 14.79 -4.75
C TYR A 35 -6.42 14.93 -3.50
N PRO A 36 -5.86 14.94 -2.29
CA PRO A 36 -6.66 15.04 -1.05
C PRO A 36 -7.12 16.45 -0.72
N GLN A 37 -6.58 17.49 -1.40
CA GLN A 37 -6.88 18.88 -1.09
C GLN A 37 -8.36 19.18 -1.27
N GLY A 38 -8.96 19.82 -0.24
CA GLY A 38 -10.38 20.20 -0.25
C GLY A 38 -11.36 19.05 -0.04
N LEU A 39 -10.90 17.83 0.18
CA LEU A 39 -11.75 16.68 0.49
C LEU A 39 -12.00 16.55 2.00
N PRO A 40 -13.16 16.04 2.41
CA PRO A 40 -13.41 15.73 3.81
C PRO A 40 -12.47 14.65 4.33
N LEU A 41 -12.01 14.82 5.57
CA LEU A 41 -11.21 13.81 6.26
C LEU A 41 -12.12 12.91 7.08
N HIS A 42 -12.01 11.62 6.87
CA HIS A 42 -12.77 10.59 7.57
C HIS A 42 -11.86 9.83 8.52
N ARG A 43 -12.42 9.38 9.63
CA ARG A 43 -11.75 8.48 10.58
C ARG A 43 -12.44 7.13 10.52
N TRP A 44 -11.74 6.14 10.02
CA TRP A 44 -12.19 4.75 9.99
C TRP A 44 -11.29 3.89 10.87
N ASN A 45 -11.90 2.97 11.61
CA ASN A 45 -11.15 1.90 12.25
C ASN A 45 -11.01 0.77 11.23
N ILE A 46 -9.85 0.68 10.64
CA ILE A 46 -9.53 -0.31 9.60
C ILE A 46 -8.71 -1.42 10.24
N SER A 47 -9.17 -2.67 10.14
CA SER A 47 -8.50 -3.82 10.72
C SER A 47 -7.06 -3.93 10.23
N ASN A 48 -6.15 -4.23 11.15
CA ASN A 48 -4.73 -4.42 10.87
C ASN A 48 -4.04 -3.23 10.15
N HIS A 49 -4.61 -2.02 10.33
CA HIS A 49 -4.01 -0.77 9.87
C HIS A 49 -3.76 0.16 11.04
N ASP A 50 -2.74 0.99 10.90
CA ASP A 50 -2.40 1.99 11.90
C ASP A 50 -3.41 3.12 11.91
N ALA A 51 -3.76 3.60 13.10
CA ALA A 51 -4.63 4.76 13.24
C ALA A 51 -3.96 6.00 12.62
N CYS A 52 -4.71 6.72 11.81
CA CYS A 52 -4.29 8.01 11.26
C CYS A 52 -5.29 9.10 11.66
N GLY A 53 -4.85 10.35 11.72
CA GLY A 53 -5.64 11.50 12.17
C GLY A 53 -6.88 11.84 11.31
N GLY A 54 -7.06 11.12 10.23
CA GLY A 54 -8.12 11.24 9.23
C GLY A 54 -7.56 11.07 7.82
N GLN A 55 -8.37 10.50 6.93
CA GLN A 55 -8.00 10.25 5.54
C GLN A 55 -9.06 10.77 4.59
N ALA A 56 -8.62 11.36 3.47
CA ALA A 56 -9.47 11.62 2.33
C ALA A 56 -9.70 10.32 1.55
N ALA A 57 -10.86 10.18 0.94
CA ALA A 57 -11.16 9.06 0.03
C ALA A 57 -11.16 9.53 -1.42
N GLY A 58 -10.59 8.72 -2.32
CA GLY A 58 -10.67 8.95 -3.76
C GLY A 58 -12.04 8.58 -4.32
N LEU A 59 -12.49 7.37 -4.01
CA LEU A 59 -13.83 6.87 -4.30
C LEU A 59 -14.50 6.44 -2.99
N LEU A 60 -15.69 6.97 -2.72
CA LEU A 60 -16.51 6.57 -1.58
C LEU A 60 -17.89 6.12 -2.06
N LEU A 61 -18.14 4.81 -1.99
CA LEU A 61 -19.42 4.18 -2.27
C LEU A 61 -20.05 3.74 -0.94
N GLU A 62 -20.97 4.52 -0.44
CA GLU A 62 -21.66 4.25 0.83
C GLU A 62 -23.17 4.21 0.64
N GLY A 63 -23.79 3.07 0.99
CA GLY A 63 -25.23 2.85 0.86
C GLY A 63 -25.70 2.61 -0.58
N PHE A 64 -24.81 2.17 -1.48
CA PHE A 64 -25.18 1.86 -2.87
C PHE A 64 -25.84 0.49 -3.00
N ARG A 65 -26.73 0.37 -4.00
CA ARG A 65 -27.38 -0.90 -4.36
C ARG A 65 -27.25 -1.14 -5.87
N ASP A 66 -26.81 -2.35 -6.24
CA ASP A 66 -26.68 -2.79 -7.63
C ASP A 66 -25.96 -1.75 -8.50
N PHE A 67 -24.79 -1.32 -8.04
CA PHE A 67 -24.00 -0.26 -8.69
C PHE A 67 -22.73 -0.84 -9.30
N THR A 68 -22.44 -0.46 -10.54
CA THR A 68 -21.18 -0.82 -11.22
C THR A 68 -20.38 0.43 -11.55
N LEU A 69 -19.13 0.49 -11.07
CA LEU A 69 -18.13 1.40 -11.58
C LEU A 69 -17.21 0.65 -12.54
N ASP A 70 -17.28 0.98 -13.82
CA ASP A 70 -16.36 0.49 -14.85
C ASP A 70 -15.31 1.57 -15.13
N GLY A 71 -14.08 1.31 -14.74
CA GLY A 71 -12.95 2.21 -14.95
C GLY A 71 -12.50 2.34 -16.41
N GLY A 72 -13.08 1.55 -17.34
CA GLY A 72 -12.76 1.62 -18.77
C GLY A 72 -11.31 1.31 -19.13
N GLY A 73 -10.56 0.62 -18.25
CA GLY A 73 -9.12 0.40 -18.38
C GLY A 73 -8.25 1.57 -17.92
N SER A 74 -8.82 2.53 -17.21
CA SER A 74 -8.11 3.71 -16.72
C SER A 74 -7.09 3.38 -15.63
N ARG A 75 -6.12 4.28 -15.48
CA ARG A 75 -5.14 4.28 -14.39
C ARG A 75 -5.44 5.42 -13.42
N TRP A 76 -5.65 5.08 -12.17
CA TRP A 76 -5.88 6.04 -11.09
C TRP A 76 -4.62 6.20 -10.26
N VAL A 77 -4.12 7.41 -10.19
CA VAL A 77 -2.90 7.78 -9.48
C VAL A 77 -3.26 8.67 -8.29
N PHE A 78 -2.99 8.18 -7.10
CA PHE A 78 -3.31 8.88 -5.86
C PHE A 78 -2.11 9.64 -5.36
N HIS A 79 -2.33 10.89 -5.00
CA HIS A 79 -1.32 11.78 -4.44
C HIS A 79 -1.48 11.88 -2.93
N ALA A 80 -0.35 11.90 -2.21
CA ALA A 80 -0.32 11.90 -0.76
C ALA A 80 -1.03 10.68 -0.11
N GLN A 81 -1.43 10.80 1.15
CA GLN A 81 -2.08 9.73 1.88
C GLN A 81 -3.61 9.81 1.69
N MET A 82 -4.12 8.94 0.86
CA MET A 82 -5.55 8.79 0.63
C MET A 82 -5.95 7.33 0.77
N LEU A 83 -7.21 7.07 1.10
CA LEU A 83 -7.84 5.76 0.89
C LEU A 83 -8.38 5.74 -0.54
N PRO A 84 -7.81 4.92 -1.46
CA PRO A 84 -8.18 4.99 -2.87
C PRO A 84 -9.65 4.66 -3.12
N CYS A 85 -10.14 3.50 -2.66
CA CYS A 85 -11.51 3.07 -2.90
C CYS A 85 -12.12 2.50 -1.61
N ARG A 86 -13.28 3.00 -1.19
CA ARG A 86 -14.08 2.44 -0.10
C ARG A 86 -15.49 2.11 -0.57
N VAL A 87 -15.94 0.90 -0.24
CA VAL A 87 -17.32 0.45 -0.38
C VAL A 87 -17.87 0.12 1.01
N ALA A 88 -18.95 0.74 1.43
CA ALA A 88 -19.50 0.47 2.75
C ALA A 88 -21.03 0.49 2.78
N HIS A 89 -21.62 -0.32 3.67
CA HIS A 89 -23.06 -0.42 3.86
C HIS A 89 -23.83 -0.57 2.53
N SER A 90 -23.25 -1.30 1.58
CA SER A 90 -23.69 -1.41 0.20
C SER A 90 -23.98 -2.86 -0.19
N SER A 91 -24.77 -3.05 -1.25
CA SER A 91 -25.04 -4.39 -1.78
C SER A 91 -25.00 -4.42 -3.31
N GLY A 92 -24.48 -5.50 -3.91
CA GLY A 92 -24.41 -5.66 -5.36
C GLY A 92 -23.46 -4.65 -6.02
N VAL A 93 -22.36 -4.29 -5.35
CA VAL A 93 -21.39 -3.32 -5.90
C VAL A 93 -20.29 -4.03 -6.68
N ARG A 94 -20.04 -3.54 -7.89
CA ARG A 94 -18.96 -4.01 -8.76
C ARG A 94 -17.98 -2.89 -9.09
N LEU A 95 -16.70 -3.17 -8.93
CA LEU A 95 -15.60 -2.33 -9.42
C LEU A 95 -14.89 -3.09 -10.55
N GLU A 96 -14.76 -2.49 -11.71
CA GLU A 96 -14.26 -3.17 -12.90
C GLU A 96 -13.23 -2.35 -13.69
N ASN A 97 -12.27 -3.03 -14.31
CA ASN A 97 -11.42 -2.50 -15.38
C ASN A 97 -10.65 -1.23 -14.99
N LEU A 98 -9.89 -1.24 -13.89
CA LEU A 98 -9.06 -0.10 -13.50
C LEU A 98 -7.76 -0.55 -12.82
N SER A 99 -6.78 0.35 -12.80
CA SER A 99 -5.55 0.17 -12.03
C SER A 99 -5.34 1.30 -11.04
N LEU A 100 -4.81 0.95 -9.87
CA LEU A 100 -4.58 1.85 -8.74
C LEU A 100 -3.08 1.92 -8.45
N ASP A 101 -2.54 3.11 -8.30
CA ASP A 101 -1.15 3.33 -7.90
C ASP A 101 -1.03 4.60 -7.06
N LEU A 102 0.08 4.75 -6.33
CA LEU A 102 0.44 5.99 -5.66
C LEU A 102 1.51 6.72 -6.47
N ALA A 103 1.37 8.02 -6.67
CA ALA A 103 2.35 8.86 -7.36
C ALA A 103 3.73 8.75 -6.69
N ARG A 104 3.76 8.86 -5.36
CA ARG A 104 4.92 8.61 -4.52
C ARG A 104 4.64 7.40 -3.63
N PRO A 105 5.28 6.25 -3.86
CA PRO A 105 5.14 5.10 -2.99
C PRO A 105 5.49 5.43 -1.53
N VAL A 106 4.77 4.81 -0.59
CA VAL A 106 4.99 5.04 0.85
C VAL A 106 6.27 4.40 1.38
N TYR A 107 6.91 3.53 0.60
CA TYR A 107 8.25 3.00 0.86
C TYR A 107 9.22 3.47 -0.20
N SER A 108 10.52 3.31 0.08
CA SER A 108 11.60 3.75 -0.79
C SER A 108 12.55 2.59 -1.06
N GLU A 109 13.27 2.64 -2.17
CA GLU A 109 14.22 1.60 -2.54
C GLU A 109 15.62 2.18 -2.74
N GLY A 110 16.62 1.33 -2.48
CA GLY A 110 18.00 1.60 -2.85
C GLY A 110 18.67 0.35 -3.39
N VAL A 111 19.79 0.52 -4.07
CA VAL A 111 20.59 -0.57 -4.63
C VAL A 111 21.86 -0.72 -3.80
N ILE A 112 22.10 -1.91 -3.28
CA ILE A 112 23.33 -2.23 -2.55
C ILE A 112 24.51 -2.15 -3.50
N ARG A 113 25.48 -1.28 -3.21
CA ARG A 113 26.71 -1.11 -4.00
C ARG A 113 27.89 -1.89 -3.42
N GLU A 114 27.93 -1.97 -2.09
CA GLU A 114 29.01 -2.67 -1.40
C GLU A 114 28.48 -3.27 -0.09
N VAL A 115 28.97 -4.45 0.26
CA VAL A 115 28.76 -5.09 1.56
C VAL A 115 30.11 -5.39 2.20
N ARG A 116 30.27 -5.04 3.45
CA ARG A 116 31.40 -5.36 4.34
C ARG A 116 30.84 -5.96 5.63
N PRO A 117 31.62 -6.64 6.47
CA PRO A 117 31.08 -7.31 7.66
C PRO A 117 30.21 -6.44 8.57
N GLN A 118 30.52 -5.16 8.72
CA GLN A 118 29.77 -4.23 9.59
C GLN A 118 29.17 -3.04 8.84
N ARG A 119 29.28 -2.99 7.53
CA ARG A 119 28.87 -1.83 6.74
C ARG A 119 28.29 -2.23 5.39
N MET A 120 27.20 -1.60 5.05
CA MET A 120 26.60 -1.66 3.72
C MET A 120 26.59 -0.26 3.12
N THR A 121 26.88 -0.15 1.83
CA THR A 121 26.75 1.09 1.06
C THR A 121 25.65 0.93 0.05
N VAL A 122 24.65 1.83 0.08
CA VAL A 122 23.44 1.77 -0.72
C VAL A 122 23.30 3.05 -1.54
N TRP A 123 23.07 2.93 -2.82
CA TRP A 123 22.67 4.03 -3.68
C TRP A 123 21.16 4.18 -3.65
N ILE A 124 20.68 5.42 -3.47
CA ILE A 124 19.26 5.74 -3.44
C ILE A 124 19.00 6.87 -4.45
N ASP A 125 18.13 6.63 -5.40
CA ASP A 125 17.73 7.62 -6.40
C ASP A 125 17.00 8.80 -5.71
N PRO A 126 17.60 10.00 -5.65
CA PRO A 126 17.02 11.13 -4.93
C PRO A 126 15.83 11.77 -5.67
N GLU A 127 15.73 11.60 -6.99
CA GLU A 127 14.59 12.10 -7.75
C GLU A 127 13.35 11.25 -7.49
N LYS A 128 13.54 9.93 -7.44
CA LYS A 128 12.45 8.98 -7.20
C LYS A 128 12.08 8.85 -5.72
N TYR A 129 13.09 8.87 -4.85
CA TYR A 129 12.96 8.70 -3.41
C TYR A 129 13.73 9.79 -2.67
N PRO A 130 13.26 11.03 -2.63
CA PRO A 130 13.95 12.11 -1.91
C PRO A 130 14.26 11.73 -0.47
N TRP A 131 15.53 11.88 -0.08
CA TRP A 131 16.02 11.45 1.22
C TRP A 131 17.08 12.42 1.80
N ASN A 132 17.28 12.34 3.10
CA ASN A 132 18.36 13.02 3.80
C ASN A 132 18.81 12.17 5.01
N VAL A 133 20.00 12.44 5.54
CA VAL A 133 20.45 11.87 6.81
C VAL A 133 20.42 12.95 7.88
N GLU A 134 19.64 12.70 8.92
CA GLU A 134 19.39 13.64 10.01
C GLU A 134 19.59 12.96 11.36
N ASN A 135 20.50 13.49 12.15
CA ASN A 135 20.85 12.91 13.46
C ASN A 135 21.18 11.41 13.39
N GLY A 136 21.87 10.99 12.32
CA GLY A 136 22.25 9.60 12.10
C GLY A 136 21.10 8.69 11.64
N ARG A 137 19.96 9.23 11.25
CA ARG A 137 18.79 8.50 10.72
C ARG A 137 18.57 8.81 9.26
N LEU A 138 18.21 7.81 8.47
CA LEU A 138 17.80 7.98 7.08
C LEU A 138 16.33 8.42 7.06
N VAL A 139 16.09 9.62 6.54
CA VAL A 139 14.76 10.25 6.48
C VAL A 139 14.34 10.37 5.02
N PHE A 140 13.15 9.88 4.71
CA PHE A 140 12.53 10.00 3.41
C PHE A 140 11.42 11.04 3.41
N THR A 141 11.27 11.73 2.29
CA THR A 141 10.20 12.70 2.07
C THR A 141 9.34 12.33 0.87
N GLY A 142 8.14 12.83 0.88
CA GLY A 142 7.17 12.70 -0.21
C GLY A 142 6.04 13.67 0.00
N GLU A 143 5.00 13.55 -0.82
CA GLU A 143 3.81 14.37 -0.68
C GLU A 143 3.19 14.17 0.73
N ASN A 144 3.19 15.22 1.54
CA ASN A 144 2.64 15.27 2.90
C ASN A 144 3.26 14.31 3.93
N PHE A 145 4.48 13.81 3.67
CA PHE A 145 5.20 13.06 4.71
C PHE A 145 6.69 13.39 4.74
N ARG A 146 7.25 13.25 5.93
CA ARG A 146 8.68 13.24 6.23
C ARG A 146 8.90 12.25 7.36
N ARG A 147 9.55 11.11 7.06
CA ARG A 147 9.62 9.98 7.99
C ARG A 147 10.98 9.31 7.97
N ALA A 148 11.48 9.01 9.16
CA ALA A 148 12.70 8.22 9.31
C ALA A 148 12.41 6.74 9.00
N MET A 149 13.36 6.10 8.35
CA MET A 149 13.36 4.65 8.18
C MET A 149 13.35 3.96 9.55
N HIS A 150 12.56 2.90 9.67
CA HIS A 150 12.51 2.05 10.87
C HIS A 150 12.80 0.58 10.60
N LEU A 151 12.79 0.18 9.31
CA LEU A 151 12.99 -1.20 8.89
C LEU A 151 13.47 -1.21 7.44
N TRP A 152 14.23 -2.21 7.05
CA TRP A 152 14.40 -2.59 5.64
C TRP A 152 14.24 -4.08 5.43
N LEU A 153 13.90 -4.42 4.19
CA LEU A 153 13.85 -5.76 3.63
C LEU A 153 14.77 -5.81 2.42
N GLU A 154 15.60 -6.84 2.31
CA GLU A 154 16.44 -7.03 1.14
C GLU A 154 15.74 -7.91 0.10
N MET A 155 15.73 -7.45 -1.15
CA MET A 155 15.15 -8.12 -2.30
C MET A 155 16.25 -8.54 -3.27
N ASP A 156 16.20 -9.77 -3.73
CA ASP A 156 17.14 -10.31 -4.72
C ASP A 156 17.02 -9.56 -6.07
N ALA A 157 18.15 -9.20 -6.65
CA ALA A 157 18.20 -8.38 -7.86
C ALA A 157 17.55 -9.04 -9.09
N LYS A 158 17.55 -10.38 -9.16
CA LYS A 158 17.07 -11.13 -10.31
C LYS A 158 15.62 -11.57 -10.15
N THR A 159 15.31 -12.18 -9.02
CA THR A 159 13.99 -12.73 -8.74
C THR A 159 13.00 -11.68 -8.24
N ARG A 160 13.52 -10.58 -7.64
CA ARG A 160 12.75 -9.55 -6.93
C ARG A 160 11.97 -10.06 -5.72
N ALA A 161 12.23 -11.29 -5.32
CA ALA A 161 11.71 -11.86 -4.09
C ALA A 161 12.60 -11.47 -2.90
N PRO A 162 12.16 -11.65 -1.64
CA PRO A 162 13.03 -11.52 -0.48
C PRO A 162 14.31 -12.32 -0.66
N ALA A 163 15.44 -11.70 -0.38
CA ALA A 163 16.74 -12.31 -0.63
C ALA A 163 17.00 -13.44 0.38
N TRP A 164 17.38 -14.61 -0.12
CA TRP A 164 17.64 -15.77 0.73
C TRP A 164 18.81 -15.52 1.69
N GLY A 165 18.62 -15.88 2.95
CA GLY A 165 19.66 -15.75 3.99
C GLY A 165 19.80 -14.33 4.54
N THR A 166 18.87 -13.45 4.23
CA THR A 166 18.75 -12.12 4.84
C THR A 166 17.58 -12.08 5.82
N GLU A 167 17.59 -11.13 6.73
CA GLU A 167 16.56 -10.95 7.75
C GLU A 167 15.85 -9.60 7.57
N ASP A 168 14.59 -9.55 8.01
CA ASP A 168 13.87 -8.30 8.22
C ASP A 168 14.47 -7.58 9.42
N LEU A 169 15.07 -6.42 9.21
CA LEU A 169 15.71 -5.68 10.27
C LEU A 169 14.82 -4.53 10.77
N TYR A 170 14.20 -4.75 11.93
CA TYR A 170 13.42 -3.75 12.64
C TYR A 170 14.30 -2.89 13.53
N PHE A 171 14.36 -1.59 13.25
CA PHE A 171 15.06 -0.61 14.06
C PHE A 171 14.06 0.36 14.68
N CYS A 172 14.21 0.64 15.96
CA CYS A 172 13.48 1.71 16.63
C CYS A 172 12.01 1.46 16.92
N THR A 173 11.61 0.28 17.33
CA THR A 173 10.36 0.16 18.07
C THR A 173 10.66 -0.15 19.53
N GLU A 174 10.01 0.54 20.45
CA GLU A 174 10.14 0.28 21.90
C GLU A 174 9.74 -1.13 22.28
N THR A 175 9.06 -1.82 21.40
CA THR A 175 8.54 -3.18 21.58
C THR A 175 9.41 -4.30 21.00
N GLN A 176 10.35 -3.99 20.11
CA GLN A 176 11.23 -5.00 19.52
C GLN A 176 12.67 -4.79 19.97
N LYS A 177 13.12 -5.66 20.86
CA LYS A 177 14.44 -5.67 21.50
C LYS A 177 15.60 -6.08 20.58
N VAL A 178 15.66 -5.57 19.36
CA VAL A 178 16.92 -5.62 18.61
C VAL A 178 17.72 -4.41 19.09
N GLY A 179 18.56 -4.58 20.10
CA GLY A 179 19.37 -3.53 20.72
C GLY A 179 20.45 -2.92 19.81
N LEU A 180 20.29 -3.06 18.49
CA LEU A 180 21.23 -2.59 17.48
C LEU A 180 20.59 -1.43 16.72
N HIS A 181 21.23 -0.28 16.80
CA HIS A 181 20.84 0.90 16.01
C HIS A 181 21.87 1.13 14.91
N PRO A 182 21.46 1.19 13.63
CA PRO A 182 22.39 1.49 12.54
C PRO A 182 22.88 2.93 12.67
N ALA A 183 24.19 3.11 12.55
CA ALA A 183 24.77 4.42 12.31
C ALA A 183 24.72 4.70 10.80
N ILE A 184 24.02 5.76 10.42
CA ILE A 184 23.77 6.11 9.02
C ILE A 184 24.48 7.41 8.68
N LYS A 185 25.21 7.42 7.56
CA LYS A 185 25.90 8.60 7.03
C LYS A 185 25.66 8.73 5.53
N ALA A 186 25.41 9.95 5.08
CA ALA A 186 25.43 10.26 3.66
C ALA A 186 26.89 10.23 3.13
N ALA A 187 27.04 9.81 1.88
CA ALA A 187 28.29 9.85 1.14
C ALA A 187 28.06 10.45 -0.26
N ALA A 188 29.13 10.82 -0.96
CA ALA A 188 29.02 11.43 -2.29
C ALA A 188 28.39 10.46 -3.30
N GLY A 189 27.66 11.02 -4.29
CA GLY A 189 27.03 10.24 -5.36
C GLY A 189 25.74 9.54 -4.94
N ASP A 190 24.93 10.18 -4.09
CA ASP A 190 23.64 9.67 -3.62
C ASP A 190 23.74 8.34 -2.88
N LEU A 191 24.87 8.15 -2.18
CA LEU A 191 25.18 6.97 -1.40
C LEU A 191 24.85 7.18 0.08
N VAL A 192 24.34 6.13 0.70
CA VAL A 192 24.14 6.02 2.13
C VAL A 192 24.99 4.89 2.66
N GLN A 193 25.79 5.18 3.69
CA GLN A 193 26.51 4.16 4.44
C GLN A 193 25.71 3.79 5.68
N ILE A 194 25.40 2.52 5.83
CA ILE A 194 24.71 1.93 6.96
C ILE A 194 25.71 1.06 7.71
N THR A 195 26.01 1.41 8.95
CA THR A 195 26.96 0.67 9.80
C THR A 195 26.21 0.07 10.97
N LEU A 196 26.40 -1.22 11.20
CA LEU A 196 25.77 -1.97 12.29
C LEU A 196 26.86 -2.70 13.10
N LYS A 197 27.34 -2.05 14.14
CA LYS A 197 28.38 -2.62 15.02
C LYS A 197 27.81 -3.77 15.83
N GLY A 198 28.50 -4.91 15.85
CA GLY A 198 28.05 -6.14 16.50
C GLY A 198 26.91 -6.86 15.76
N GLY A 199 26.60 -6.42 14.54
CA GLY A 199 25.56 -6.98 13.70
C GLY A 199 26.06 -7.57 12.39
N GLU A 200 27.30 -8.09 12.38
CA GLU A 200 27.93 -8.65 11.20
C GLU A 200 27.10 -9.76 10.55
N HIS A 201 26.43 -10.57 11.35
CA HIS A 201 25.59 -11.66 10.89
C HIS A 201 24.39 -11.17 10.05
N PHE A 202 23.88 -9.96 10.31
CA PHE A 202 22.78 -9.39 9.53
C PHE A 202 23.16 -9.04 8.09
N PHE A 203 24.44 -8.83 7.82
CA PHE A 203 24.93 -8.57 6.46
C PHE A 203 25.51 -9.80 5.77
N ALA A 204 25.61 -10.93 6.46
CA ALA A 204 26.25 -12.13 5.92
C ALA A 204 25.57 -12.69 4.67
N GLY A 205 24.25 -12.58 4.59
CA GLY A 205 23.45 -12.97 3.41
C GLY A 205 23.34 -11.89 2.34
N SER A 206 23.66 -10.65 2.67
CA SER A 206 23.47 -9.50 1.77
C SER A 206 24.45 -9.50 0.60
N ARG A 207 24.01 -9.01 -0.56
CA ARG A 207 24.81 -9.00 -1.80
C ARG A 207 24.73 -7.68 -2.53
N ALA A 208 25.86 -7.22 -3.07
CA ALA A 208 25.88 -6.09 -4.00
C ALA A 208 24.99 -6.40 -5.24
N GLY A 209 24.24 -5.42 -5.68
CA GLY A 209 23.24 -5.55 -6.74
C GLY A 209 21.82 -5.79 -6.22
N ASN A 210 21.65 -6.37 -5.03
CA ASN A 210 20.33 -6.50 -4.41
C ASN A 210 19.74 -5.13 -4.06
N ARG A 211 18.43 -5.11 -3.81
CA ARG A 211 17.72 -3.89 -3.44
C ARG A 211 17.30 -3.94 -1.99
N LEU A 212 17.39 -2.80 -1.30
CA LEU A 212 16.74 -2.60 -0.02
C LEU A 212 15.40 -1.88 -0.23
N VAL A 213 14.34 -2.41 0.32
CA VAL A 213 13.06 -1.73 0.50
C VAL A 213 13.05 -1.13 1.90
N PHE A 214 13.14 0.18 1.97
CA PHE A 214 13.12 0.93 3.23
C PHE A 214 11.68 1.21 3.66
N ARG A 215 11.28 0.63 4.77
CA ARG A 215 9.97 0.87 5.37
C ARG A 215 10.07 2.07 6.32
N HIS A 216 9.32 3.10 6.03
CA HIS A 216 9.32 4.34 6.79
C HIS A 216 7.91 4.90 7.04
N HIS A 217 6.89 4.21 6.55
CA HIS A 217 5.51 4.65 6.64
C HIS A 217 4.65 3.63 7.38
N PRO A 218 3.70 4.05 8.25
CA PRO A 218 2.72 3.16 8.84
C PRO A 218 1.76 2.60 7.77
N ARG A 219 1.11 1.50 8.06
CA ARG A 219 0.05 0.91 7.24
C ARG A 219 -1.22 1.73 7.42
N THR A 220 -1.52 2.67 6.53
CA THR A 220 -2.60 3.64 6.75
C THR A 220 -3.88 3.33 6.01
N ALA A 221 -3.81 2.75 4.81
CA ALA A 221 -4.98 2.47 4.00
C ALA A 221 -4.77 1.30 3.04
N PRO A 222 -5.77 0.41 2.89
CA PRO A 222 -5.83 -0.52 1.77
C PRO A 222 -6.13 0.22 0.47
N ALA A 223 -5.81 -0.39 -0.70
CA ALA A 223 -6.18 0.20 -1.98
C ALA A 223 -7.69 0.08 -2.23
N VAL A 224 -8.29 -1.06 -1.89
CA VAL A 224 -9.73 -1.26 -1.93
C VAL A 224 -10.19 -1.76 -0.57
N TYR A 225 -11.12 -1.04 0.03
CA TYR A 225 -11.70 -1.36 1.34
C TYR A 225 -13.21 -1.58 1.24
N ALA A 226 -13.66 -2.79 1.48
CA ALA A 226 -15.07 -3.13 1.61
C ALA A 226 -15.43 -3.35 3.08
N ALA A 227 -16.49 -2.73 3.58
CA ALA A 227 -16.93 -2.86 4.96
C ALA A 227 -18.44 -2.98 5.05
N ASP A 228 -18.93 -3.85 5.95
CA ASP A 228 -20.35 -3.98 6.28
C ASP A 228 -21.26 -4.05 5.02
N SER A 229 -20.84 -4.83 4.03
CA SER A 229 -21.43 -4.85 2.69
C SER A 229 -21.69 -6.28 2.20
N LYS A 230 -22.55 -6.40 1.17
CA LYS A 230 -22.93 -7.71 0.63
C LYS A 230 -22.81 -7.73 -0.89
N ASP A 231 -22.45 -8.92 -1.44
CA ASP A 231 -22.36 -9.16 -2.88
C ASP A 231 -21.40 -8.18 -3.58
N ILE A 232 -20.16 -8.11 -3.07
CA ILE A 232 -19.12 -7.23 -3.61
C ILE A 232 -18.27 -7.99 -4.63
N CYS A 233 -18.07 -7.39 -5.80
CA CYS A 233 -17.24 -7.95 -6.85
C CYS A 233 -16.20 -6.93 -7.34
N CYS A 234 -14.93 -7.33 -7.35
CA CYS A 234 -13.86 -6.59 -8.01
C CYS A 234 -13.34 -7.44 -9.18
N GLU A 235 -13.47 -6.95 -10.41
CA GLU A 235 -13.10 -7.69 -11.61
C GLU A 235 -12.10 -6.89 -12.47
N ASN A 236 -11.02 -7.53 -12.89
CA ASN A 236 -9.96 -6.91 -13.71
C ASN A 236 -9.42 -5.62 -13.10
N ILE A 237 -9.06 -5.70 -11.80
CA ILE A 237 -8.44 -4.62 -11.04
C ILE A 237 -6.96 -4.90 -10.90
N ARG A 238 -6.11 -3.88 -11.02
CA ARG A 238 -4.68 -3.97 -10.73
C ARG A 238 -4.28 -2.96 -9.66
N VAL A 239 -3.75 -3.45 -8.55
CA VAL A 239 -3.17 -2.62 -7.50
C VAL A 239 -1.65 -2.65 -7.63
N HIS A 240 -1.07 -1.53 -8.03
CA HIS A 240 0.38 -1.42 -8.19
C HIS A 240 1.09 -0.99 -6.91
N HIS A 241 0.41 -0.22 -6.08
CA HIS A 241 0.86 0.09 -4.73
C HIS A 241 -0.31 0.47 -3.82
N ALA A 242 -0.18 0.09 -2.54
CA ALA A 242 -1.09 0.45 -1.47
C ALA A 242 -0.29 0.81 -0.20
N ALA A 243 -0.77 1.79 0.55
CA ALA A 243 -0.18 2.19 1.84
C ALA A 243 -0.50 1.21 3.01
N GLY A 244 -1.18 0.14 2.71
CA GLY A 244 -1.53 -0.98 3.55
C GLY A 244 -1.76 -2.21 2.67
N MET A 245 -2.91 -2.85 2.80
CA MET A 245 -3.30 -4.02 2.02
C MET A 245 -3.73 -3.67 0.59
N GLY A 246 -3.60 -4.60 -0.34
CA GLY A 246 -4.13 -4.43 -1.69
C GLY A 246 -5.67 -4.42 -1.68
N PHE A 247 -6.27 -5.40 -1.03
CA PHE A 247 -7.71 -5.51 -0.79
C PHE A 247 -7.98 -5.86 0.67
N LEU A 248 -8.98 -5.23 1.27
CA LEU A 248 -9.48 -5.59 2.59
C LEU A 248 -11.00 -5.66 2.56
N ALA A 249 -11.57 -6.75 3.04
CA ALA A 249 -13.00 -6.85 3.35
C ALA A 249 -13.20 -7.13 4.84
N GLU A 250 -14.10 -6.38 5.46
CA GLU A 250 -14.51 -6.56 6.85
C GLU A 250 -16.02 -6.69 6.97
N ARG A 251 -16.48 -7.72 7.68
CA ARG A 251 -17.92 -7.93 7.94
C ARG A 251 -18.76 -7.88 6.66
N CYS A 252 -18.20 -8.43 5.58
CA CYS A 252 -18.89 -8.53 4.30
C CYS A 252 -19.45 -9.93 4.09
N GLU A 253 -20.50 -10.03 3.27
CA GLU A 253 -21.08 -11.29 2.83
C GLU A 253 -20.96 -11.42 1.31
N ASN A 254 -20.48 -12.55 0.81
CA ASN A 254 -20.25 -12.83 -0.60
C ASN A 254 -19.30 -11.81 -1.27
N VAL A 255 -18.01 -12.07 -1.20
CA VAL A 255 -16.99 -11.23 -1.84
C VAL A 255 -16.28 -12.01 -2.93
N THR A 256 -16.22 -11.44 -4.13
CA THR A 256 -15.54 -12.05 -5.29
C THR A 256 -14.43 -11.13 -5.80
N LEU A 257 -13.23 -11.65 -5.84
CA LEU A 257 -12.10 -11.05 -6.55
C LEU A 257 -11.83 -11.88 -7.82
N LYS A 258 -11.97 -11.27 -8.99
CA LYS A 258 -11.76 -11.94 -10.26
C LYS A 258 -10.75 -11.18 -11.10
N ARG A 259 -9.65 -11.83 -11.45
CA ARG A 259 -8.51 -11.14 -12.08
C ARG A 259 -8.13 -9.86 -11.33
N PHE A 260 -8.05 -9.99 -10.00
CA PHE A 260 -7.61 -8.93 -9.11
C PHE A 260 -6.12 -9.12 -8.83
N ASP A 261 -5.29 -8.25 -9.39
CA ASP A 261 -3.84 -8.36 -9.31
C ASP A 261 -3.27 -7.34 -8.32
N VAL A 262 -2.39 -7.80 -7.44
CA VAL A 262 -1.55 -6.95 -6.60
C VAL A 262 -0.11 -7.19 -7.02
N THR A 263 0.43 -6.28 -7.83
CA THR A 263 1.73 -6.47 -8.50
C THR A 263 2.45 -5.13 -8.66
N PRO A 264 3.78 -5.09 -8.61
CA PRO A 264 4.52 -3.85 -8.87
C PRO A 264 4.16 -3.22 -10.22
N SER A 265 4.20 -1.89 -10.29
CA SER A 265 3.90 -1.16 -11.53
C SER A 265 4.88 -1.52 -12.64
N PRO A 266 4.41 -1.97 -13.81
CA PRO A 266 5.28 -2.32 -14.94
C PRO A 266 6.16 -1.14 -15.38
N GLY A 267 7.38 -1.43 -15.80
CA GLY A 267 8.32 -0.44 -16.33
C GLY A 267 8.97 0.47 -15.29
N THR A 268 8.52 0.48 -14.03
CA THR A 268 9.09 1.32 -12.97
C THR A 268 10.34 0.73 -12.34
N GLY A 269 10.57 -0.56 -12.50
CA GLY A 269 11.63 -1.31 -11.81
C GLY A 269 11.38 -1.49 -10.30
N ARG A 270 10.22 -1.08 -9.77
CA ARG A 270 9.83 -1.25 -8.37
C ARG A 270 9.76 -2.74 -8.00
N CYS A 271 10.27 -3.11 -6.83
CA CYS A 271 10.27 -4.49 -6.35
C CYS A 271 9.30 -4.75 -5.19
N PHE A 272 8.33 -3.88 -4.97
CA PHE A 272 7.24 -4.09 -4.03
C PHE A 272 5.90 -3.57 -4.59
N SER A 273 4.80 -4.14 -4.14
CA SER A 273 3.43 -3.74 -4.44
C SER A 273 2.74 -3.17 -3.19
N ALA A 274 1.92 -3.95 -2.48
CA ALA A 274 1.28 -3.51 -1.25
C ALA A 274 2.27 -3.48 -0.05
N ALA A 275 2.04 -2.55 0.88
CA ALA A 275 2.83 -2.43 2.10
C ALA A 275 2.50 -3.50 3.16
N ALA A 276 1.39 -4.20 2.97
CA ALA A 276 0.91 -5.31 3.78
C ALA A 276 0.37 -6.42 2.85
N ASP A 277 -0.64 -7.18 3.29
CA ASP A 277 -1.21 -8.31 2.56
C ASP A 277 -1.74 -7.92 1.18
N ALA A 278 -1.70 -8.84 0.23
CA ALA A 278 -2.34 -8.60 -1.05
C ALA A 278 -3.87 -8.61 -0.93
N ALA A 279 -4.44 -9.58 -0.22
CA ALA A 279 -5.87 -9.63 0.07
C ALA A 279 -6.12 -10.13 1.50
N HIS A 280 -7.09 -9.51 2.17
CA HIS A 280 -7.39 -9.80 3.57
C HIS A 280 -8.90 -9.76 3.82
N PHE A 281 -9.41 -10.76 4.54
CA PHE A 281 -10.83 -10.92 4.84
C PHE A 281 -11.02 -11.13 6.34
N VAL A 282 -11.74 -10.20 6.98
CA VAL A 282 -11.99 -10.21 8.41
C VAL A 282 -13.47 -10.38 8.68
N ASN A 283 -13.83 -11.44 9.39
CA ASN A 283 -15.21 -11.71 9.79
C ASN A 283 -16.21 -11.64 8.62
N CYS A 284 -15.80 -12.14 7.45
CA CYS A 284 -16.65 -12.23 6.28
C CYS A 284 -17.46 -13.53 6.30
N GLY A 285 -18.69 -13.48 5.77
CA GLY A 285 -19.60 -14.61 5.65
C GLY A 285 -19.93 -14.96 4.21
N GLY A 286 -20.71 -16.02 4.04
CA GLY A 286 -21.11 -16.48 2.71
C GLY A 286 -19.93 -17.02 1.90
N LYS A 287 -19.88 -16.64 0.61
CA LYS A 287 -18.82 -17.08 -0.31
C LYS A 287 -17.73 -16.03 -0.42
N VAL A 288 -16.48 -16.40 -0.14
CA VAL A 288 -15.29 -15.64 -0.52
C VAL A 288 -14.63 -16.37 -1.70
N ALA A 289 -14.54 -15.71 -2.86
CA ALA A 289 -14.02 -16.31 -4.09
C ALA A 289 -12.89 -15.46 -4.68
N LEU A 290 -11.77 -16.13 -5.01
CA LEU A 290 -10.65 -15.55 -5.74
C LEU A 290 -10.46 -16.36 -7.03
N GLU A 291 -10.58 -15.70 -8.18
CA GLU A 291 -10.56 -16.34 -9.51
C GLU A 291 -9.53 -15.67 -10.41
N GLY A 292 -8.47 -16.38 -10.77
CA GLY A 292 -7.42 -15.88 -11.66
C GLY A 292 -6.67 -14.64 -11.13
N CYS A 293 -6.56 -14.50 -9.82
CA CYS A 293 -5.84 -13.40 -9.16
C CYS A 293 -4.32 -13.65 -9.16
N ARG A 294 -3.53 -12.58 -9.15
CA ARG A 294 -2.08 -12.63 -9.09
C ARG A 294 -1.57 -11.71 -7.97
N PHE A 295 -0.84 -12.27 -7.02
CA PHE A 295 -0.29 -11.56 -5.88
C PHE A 295 1.23 -11.68 -5.89
N GLU A 296 1.92 -10.56 -6.04
CA GLU A 296 3.37 -10.49 -6.15
C GLU A 296 3.95 -9.31 -5.40
N ASN A 297 5.03 -9.56 -4.67
CA ASN A 297 5.83 -8.52 -4.02
C ASN A 297 5.07 -7.62 -3.04
N GLN A 298 3.95 -8.09 -2.49
CA GLN A 298 3.40 -7.53 -1.27
C GLN A 298 4.35 -7.84 -0.11
N LEU A 299 4.36 -6.98 0.90
CA LEU A 299 5.34 -7.08 1.99
C LEU A 299 4.77 -7.76 3.26
N ASP A 300 3.74 -8.59 3.08
CA ASP A 300 3.15 -9.47 4.08
C ASP A 300 2.44 -10.63 3.36
N ASP A 301 1.36 -11.19 3.89
CA ASP A 301 0.67 -12.36 3.35
C ASP A 301 0.09 -12.14 1.93
N GLY A 302 0.08 -13.19 1.12
CA GLY A 302 -0.65 -13.18 -0.15
C GLY A 302 -2.16 -13.16 0.09
N LEU A 303 -2.63 -13.93 1.06
CA LEU A 303 -4.04 -14.03 1.44
C LEU A 303 -4.14 -14.33 2.93
N ASN A 304 -4.95 -13.56 3.64
CA ASN A 304 -5.28 -13.80 5.02
C ASN A 304 -6.81 -13.81 5.22
N VAL A 305 -7.32 -14.80 5.95
CA VAL A 305 -8.75 -14.93 6.26
C VAL A 305 -8.91 -15.31 7.72
N HIS A 306 -9.58 -14.47 8.49
CA HIS A 306 -9.82 -14.75 9.91
C HIS A 306 -11.10 -14.09 10.44
N GLY A 307 -11.53 -14.54 11.65
CA GLY A 307 -12.60 -13.92 12.41
C GLY A 307 -12.09 -12.88 13.41
N PHE A 308 -13.00 -12.32 14.19
CA PHE A 308 -12.63 -11.56 15.38
C PHE A 308 -12.35 -12.47 16.56
N TYR A 309 -11.40 -12.07 17.37
CA TYR A 309 -11.10 -12.73 18.64
C TYR A 309 -11.65 -11.88 19.79
N ALA A 310 -12.35 -12.53 20.72
CA ALA A 310 -12.87 -11.90 21.92
C ALA A 310 -12.27 -12.57 23.15
N VAL A 311 -11.93 -11.76 24.16
CA VAL A 311 -11.56 -12.27 25.48
C VAL A 311 -12.84 -12.43 26.29
N VAL A 312 -13.19 -13.66 26.64
CA VAL A 312 -14.29 -13.92 27.56
C VAL A 312 -13.80 -13.57 28.97
N ARG A 313 -14.46 -12.60 29.60
CA ARG A 313 -14.25 -12.28 31.01
C ARG A 313 -15.41 -12.88 31.81
N GLY A 314 -15.06 -13.71 32.76
CA GLY A 314 -16.02 -14.27 33.73
C GLY A 314 -16.46 -13.22 34.77
#